data_4fc5900eeced2a0a022410208fabf787
#
_entry.id   4fc5900eeced2a0a022410208fabf787
#
_cell.length_a   1.000
_cell.length_b   1.000
_cell.length_c   1.000
_cell.angle_alpha   90.00
_cell.angle_beta   90.00
_cell.angle_gamma   90.00
#
_symmetry.space_group_name_H-M   'P 1'
#
loop_
_entity.id
_entity.type
_entity.pdbx_description
1 polymer ?
#
loop_
_entity_poly.entity_id
_entity_poly.type
_entity_poly.pdbx_seq_one_letter_code
_entity_poly.pdbx_strand_id
1 'polypeptide(L)'
;MATIQQLVGRWRLGESKGFDEYMKEVGVGMALRKVGAMAKPDCIISSDGKNLTIKTESTLKTQFSCNLGEKFEETTADGRKTQTVCNFTDGALVQHQEWDGKESTITRKLENGKLVVECVMNNVTCTGVYEKVE
;
A
#
# COMPACT_ATOMS: atom_id res chain seq x y z
N MET A 1 3.72 -23.30 1.12
CA MET A 1 4.37 -22.15 1.75
C MET A 1 4.06 -20.88 0.98
N ALA A 2 3.65 -19.83 1.69
CA ALA A 2 3.32 -18.56 1.06
C ALA A 2 4.58 -17.87 0.56
N THR A 3 4.52 -17.32 -0.65
CA THR A 3 5.63 -16.55 -1.23
C THR A 3 5.10 -15.24 -1.77
N ILE A 4 6.01 -14.27 -1.94
CA ILE A 4 5.63 -12.96 -2.49
C ILE A 4 5.05 -13.09 -3.91
N GLN A 5 5.38 -14.16 -4.63
CA GLN A 5 4.84 -14.40 -5.96
C GLN A 5 3.32 -14.54 -5.97
N GLN A 6 2.73 -14.92 -4.86
CA GLN A 6 1.27 -14.99 -4.73
C GLN A 6 0.61 -13.63 -4.83
N LEU A 7 1.34 -12.56 -4.52
CA LEU A 7 0.85 -11.19 -4.58
C LEU A 7 1.13 -10.52 -5.92
N VAL A 8 1.97 -11.14 -6.75
CA VAL A 8 2.35 -10.57 -8.05
C VAL A 8 1.14 -10.54 -8.98
N GLY A 9 0.95 -9.41 -9.65
CA GLY A 9 -0.13 -9.26 -10.61
C GLY A 9 -0.73 -7.86 -10.58
N ARG A 10 -1.79 -7.69 -11.33
CA ARG A 10 -2.55 -6.45 -11.37
C ARG A 10 -3.84 -6.67 -10.60
N TRP A 11 -4.11 -5.77 -9.66
CA TRP A 11 -5.25 -5.85 -8.76
C TRP A 11 -6.04 -4.55 -8.82
N ARG A 12 -7.37 -4.64 -8.81
CA ARG A 12 -8.24 -3.45 -8.85
C ARG A 12 -9.03 -3.33 -7.57
N LEU A 13 -9.07 -2.13 -7.01
CA LEU A 13 -9.83 -1.87 -5.78
C LEU A 13 -11.32 -2.10 -6.02
N GLY A 14 -11.92 -2.98 -5.22
CA GLY A 14 -13.34 -3.23 -5.23
C GLY A 14 -14.07 -2.43 -4.15
N GLU A 15 -13.60 -2.54 -2.91
CA GLU A 15 -14.22 -1.82 -1.80
C GLU A 15 -13.15 -1.41 -0.78
N SER A 16 -13.46 -0.35 -0.02
CA SER A 16 -12.56 0.09 1.03
C SER A 16 -13.36 0.68 2.19
N LYS A 17 -12.77 0.62 3.39
CA LYS A 17 -13.34 1.18 4.61
C LYS A 17 -12.26 1.95 5.34
N GLY A 18 -12.64 3.11 5.90
CA GLY A 18 -11.74 3.89 6.75
C GLY A 18 -10.65 4.64 6.02
N PHE A 19 -10.71 4.73 4.69
CA PHE A 19 -9.66 5.38 3.92
C PHE A 19 -9.58 6.89 4.21
N ASP A 20 -10.72 7.57 4.33
CA ASP A 20 -10.72 9.00 4.62
C ASP A 20 -10.14 9.28 6.01
N GLU A 21 -10.54 8.50 7.00
CA GLU A 21 -10.04 8.63 8.36
C GLU A 21 -8.53 8.37 8.41
N TYR A 22 -8.07 7.37 7.67
CA TYR A 22 -6.65 7.06 7.61
C TYR A 22 -5.87 8.21 6.97
N MET A 23 -6.34 8.74 5.84
CA MET A 23 -5.70 9.88 5.18
C MET A 23 -5.65 11.09 6.10
N LYS A 24 -6.72 11.32 6.85
CA LYS A 24 -6.80 12.44 7.79
C LYS A 24 -5.77 12.27 8.92
N GLU A 25 -5.63 11.06 9.43
CA GLU A 25 -4.64 10.75 10.47
C GLU A 25 -3.22 10.96 9.97
N VAL A 26 -2.97 10.60 8.72
CA VAL A 26 -1.67 10.78 8.06
C VAL A 26 -1.37 12.27 7.84
N GLY A 27 -2.39 13.11 7.72
CA GLY A 27 -2.22 14.54 7.51
C GLY A 27 -2.57 15.03 6.11
N VAL A 28 -3.27 14.22 5.32
CA VAL A 28 -3.66 14.59 3.95
C VAL A 28 -4.75 15.65 3.98
N GLY A 29 -4.60 16.70 3.18
CA GLY A 29 -5.57 17.79 3.11
C GLY A 29 -6.90 17.38 2.47
N MET A 30 -7.95 18.16 2.73
CA MET A 30 -9.31 17.84 2.31
C MET A 30 -9.44 17.64 0.79
N ALA A 31 -8.82 18.49 -0.01
CA ALA A 31 -8.93 18.40 -1.47
C ALA A 31 -8.37 17.08 -1.98
N LEU A 32 -7.20 16.68 -1.46
CA LEU A 32 -6.56 15.44 -1.88
C LEU A 32 -7.30 14.22 -1.34
N ARG A 33 -7.89 14.32 -0.14
CA ARG A 33 -8.71 13.24 0.40
C ARG A 33 -9.93 12.98 -0.47
N LYS A 34 -10.55 14.04 -1.01
CA LYS A 34 -11.69 13.88 -1.93
C LYS A 34 -11.29 13.16 -3.21
N VAL A 35 -10.13 13.50 -3.76
CA VAL A 35 -9.61 12.82 -4.95
C VAL A 35 -9.36 11.35 -4.64
N GLY A 36 -8.74 11.06 -3.49
CA GLY A 36 -8.47 9.69 -3.07
C GLY A 36 -9.73 8.87 -2.84
N ALA A 37 -10.76 9.49 -2.25
CA ALA A 37 -12.01 8.80 -1.96
C ALA A 37 -12.76 8.39 -3.23
N MET A 38 -12.58 9.14 -4.32
CA MET A 38 -13.22 8.85 -5.59
C MET A 38 -12.40 7.91 -6.46
N ALA A 39 -11.14 7.72 -6.13
CA ALA A 39 -10.24 6.91 -6.94
C ALA A 39 -10.49 5.42 -6.71
N LYS A 40 -10.42 4.64 -7.79
CA LYS A 40 -10.42 3.18 -7.72
C LYS A 40 -9.12 2.72 -8.35
N PRO A 41 -8.04 2.74 -7.58
CA PRO A 41 -6.72 2.45 -8.16
C PRO A 41 -6.53 0.99 -8.50
N ASP A 42 -5.68 0.76 -9.50
CA ASP A 42 -5.12 -0.55 -9.74
C ASP A 42 -3.80 -0.59 -8.98
N CYS A 43 -3.54 -1.71 -8.35
CA CYS A 43 -2.26 -1.98 -7.67
C CYS A 43 -1.55 -3.05 -8.46
N ILE A 44 -0.34 -2.74 -8.94
CA ILE A 44 0.45 -3.66 -9.75
C ILE A 44 1.69 -4.03 -8.95
N ILE A 45 1.80 -5.30 -8.62
CA ILE A 45 2.91 -5.83 -7.83
C ILE A 45 3.74 -6.74 -8.70
N SER A 46 5.04 -6.50 -8.76
CA SER A 46 5.98 -7.37 -9.45
C SER A 46 7.21 -7.61 -8.58
N SER A 47 7.82 -8.77 -8.76
CA SER A 47 8.99 -9.15 -7.98
C SER A 47 9.80 -10.21 -8.72
N ASP A 48 11.12 -10.15 -8.55
CA ASP A 48 12.02 -11.20 -9.02
C ASP A 48 12.51 -12.07 -7.86
N GLY A 49 11.81 -12.02 -6.73
CA GLY A 49 12.14 -12.77 -5.53
C GLY A 49 12.73 -11.91 -4.42
N LYS A 50 13.65 -11.03 -4.74
CA LYS A 50 14.27 -10.12 -3.76
C LYS A 50 13.89 -8.68 -4.03
N ASN A 51 13.83 -8.30 -5.29
CA ASN A 51 13.45 -6.96 -5.70
C ASN A 51 11.94 -6.87 -5.80
N LEU A 52 11.37 -5.78 -5.30
CA LEU A 52 9.93 -5.56 -5.28
C LEU A 52 9.61 -4.23 -5.96
N THR A 53 8.59 -4.24 -6.84
CA THR A 53 8.08 -3.01 -7.43
C THR A 53 6.57 -2.97 -7.20
N ILE A 54 6.09 -1.84 -6.67
CA ILE A 54 4.66 -1.61 -6.50
C ILE A 54 4.28 -0.31 -7.21
N LYS A 55 3.34 -0.42 -8.14
CA LYS A 55 2.77 0.73 -8.84
C LYS A 55 1.32 0.90 -8.42
N THR A 56 0.89 2.13 -8.25
CA THR A 56 -0.52 2.44 -8.05
C THR A 56 -0.95 3.31 -9.21
N GLU A 57 -1.93 2.84 -9.99
CA GLU A 57 -2.44 3.56 -11.15
C GLU A 57 -3.86 4.03 -10.91
N SER A 58 -4.01 5.35 -10.84
CA SER A 58 -5.30 6.01 -10.70
C SER A 58 -5.07 7.46 -11.14
N THR A 59 -5.94 8.38 -10.71
CA THR A 59 -5.71 9.82 -10.90
C THR A 59 -4.39 10.24 -10.24
N LEU A 60 -4.06 9.61 -9.10
CA LEU A 60 -2.78 9.82 -8.42
C LEU A 60 -1.92 8.57 -8.65
N LYS A 61 -0.86 8.72 -9.43
CA LYS A 61 0.02 7.59 -9.76
C LYS A 61 1.25 7.60 -8.88
N THR A 62 1.61 6.42 -8.37
CA THR A 62 2.87 6.26 -7.62
C THR A 62 3.55 4.98 -8.07
N GLN A 63 4.85 4.94 -7.83
CA GLN A 63 5.65 3.74 -8.10
C GLN A 63 6.86 3.77 -7.20
N PHE A 64 7.19 2.62 -6.61
CA PHE A 64 8.48 2.46 -5.97
C PHE A 64 9.04 1.07 -6.23
N SER A 65 10.37 0.98 -6.15
CA SER A 65 11.07 -0.29 -6.25
C SER A 65 12.05 -0.37 -5.11
N CYS A 66 12.18 -1.55 -4.52
CA CYS A 66 13.08 -1.75 -3.39
C CYS A 66 13.53 -3.20 -3.30
N ASN A 67 14.51 -3.45 -2.44
CA ASN A 67 14.85 -4.82 -2.05
C ASN A 67 14.19 -5.09 -0.70
N LEU A 68 13.64 -6.29 -0.54
CA LEU A 68 13.01 -6.67 0.72
C LEU A 68 14.03 -6.58 1.87
N GLY A 69 13.60 -5.98 2.97
CA GLY A 69 14.42 -5.83 4.16
C GLY A 69 15.37 -4.63 4.16
N GLU A 70 15.45 -3.89 3.06
CA GLU A 70 16.33 -2.72 2.96
C GLU A 70 15.52 -1.43 3.03
N LYS A 71 15.99 -0.51 3.87
CA LYS A 71 15.33 0.80 4.02
C LYS A 71 15.58 1.67 2.79
N PHE A 72 14.56 2.39 2.34
CA PHE A 72 14.66 3.28 1.20
C PHE A 72 13.78 4.51 1.42
N GLU A 73 14.01 5.57 0.63
CA GLU A 73 13.17 6.76 0.66
C GLU A 73 12.01 6.56 -0.32
N GLU A 74 10.80 6.73 0.17
CA GLU A 74 9.59 6.64 -0.64
C GLU A 74 8.92 8.01 -0.70
N THR A 75 8.44 8.40 -1.89
CA THR A 75 7.57 9.57 -2.03
C THR A 75 6.15 9.06 -2.22
N THR A 76 5.28 9.38 -1.27
CA THR A 76 3.91 8.90 -1.29
C THR A 76 3.05 9.72 -2.26
N ALA A 77 1.81 9.24 -2.51
CA ALA A 77 0.89 9.92 -3.42
C ALA A 77 0.53 11.34 -2.94
N ASP A 78 0.56 11.57 -1.64
CA ASP A 78 0.28 12.89 -1.06
C ASP A 78 1.54 13.75 -0.88
N GLY A 79 2.69 13.29 -1.39
CA GLY A 79 3.92 14.08 -1.42
C GLY A 79 4.82 13.96 -0.20
N ARG A 80 4.49 13.08 0.74
CA ARG A 80 5.36 12.86 1.91
C ARG A 80 6.60 12.07 1.50
N LYS A 81 7.72 12.38 2.11
CA LYS A 81 8.93 11.58 1.96
C LYS A 81 9.11 10.76 3.22
N THR A 82 9.08 9.45 3.05
CA THR A 82 9.14 8.52 4.18
C THR A 82 10.35 7.63 4.07
N GLN A 83 10.85 7.20 5.24
CA GLN A 83 11.83 6.13 5.31
C GLN A 83 11.02 4.84 5.41
N THR A 84 11.17 3.98 4.42
CA THR A 84 10.28 2.84 4.25
C THR A 84 11.07 1.54 4.16
N VAL A 85 10.52 0.49 4.75
CA VAL A 85 11.05 -0.88 4.67
C VAL A 85 9.90 -1.81 4.35
N CYS A 86 10.11 -2.71 3.38
CA CYS A 86 9.14 -3.74 3.04
C CYS A 86 9.70 -5.11 3.40
N ASN A 87 8.92 -5.92 4.09
CA ASN A 87 9.27 -7.30 4.44
C ASN A 87 8.11 -8.22 4.10
N PHE A 88 8.42 -9.47 3.75
CA PHE A 88 7.42 -10.48 3.53
C PHE A 88 7.48 -11.48 4.69
N THR A 89 6.42 -11.51 5.51
CA THR A 89 6.38 -12.29 6.74
C THR A 89 5.00 -12.93 6.89
N ASP A 90 4.98 -14.23 7.16
CA ASP A 90 3.74 -14.98 7.42
C ASP A 90 2.68 -14.81 6.33
N GLY A 91 3.11 -14.79 5.07
CA GLY A 91 2.21 -14.67 3.93
C GLY A 91 1.77 -13.25 3.63
N ALA A 92 2.27 -12.27 4.37
CA ALA A 92 1.91 -10.86 4.17
C ALA A 92 3.11 -10.02 3.79
N LEU A 93 2.89 -9.08 2.87
CA LEU A 93 3.88 -8.06 2.54
C LEU A 93 3.61 -6.86 3.45
N VAL A 94 4.56 -6.56 4.32
CA VAL A 94 4.42 -5.48 5.32
C VAL A 94 5.34 -4.32 4.93
N GLN A 95 4.73 -3.16 4.71
CA GLN A 95 5.44 -1.92 4.38
C GLN A 95 5.35 -0.99 5.58
N HIS A 96 6.49 -0.67 6.16
CA HIS A 96 6.55 0.23 7.31
C HIS A 96 7.11 1.58 6.88
N GLN A 97 6.37 2.64 7.15
CA GLN A 97 6.73 4.02 6.77
C GLN A 97 6.97 4.85 8.02
N GLU A 98 8.07 5.62 8.01
CA GLU A 98 8.38 6.57 9.09
C GLU A 98 8.69 7.94 8.49
N TRP A 99 8.13 8.99 9.08
CA TRP A 99 8.39 10.38 8.66
C TRP A 99 8.02 11.32 9.81
N ASP A 100 8.84 12.35 10.01
CA ASP A 100 8.59 13.41 11.01
C ASP A 100 8.14 12.90 12.38
N GLY A 101 8.74 11.81 12.87
CA GLY A 101 8.39 11.23 14.16
C GLY A 101 7.09 10.45 14.16
N LYS A 102 6.49 10.23 12.98
CA LYS A 102 5.25 9.46 12.81
C LYS A 102 5.56 8.16 12.09
N GLU A 103 4.65 7.19 12.19
CA GLU A 103 4.81 5.94 11.48
C GLU A 103 3.47 5.37 11.06
N SER A 104 3.49 4.60 9.98
CA SER A 104 2.32 3.92 9.44
C SER A 104 2.75 2.56 8.90
N THR A 105 1.85 1.59 8.96
CA THR A 105 2.12 0.24 8.44
C THR A 105 1.04 -0.13 7.43
N ILE A 106 1.48 -0.60 6.26
CA ILE A 106 0.61 -1.07 5.20
C ILE A 106 0.87 -2.56 5.01
N THR A 107 -0.15 -3.39 5.20
CA THR A 107 -0.03 -4.84 5.10
C THR A 107 -0.86 -5.32 3.92
N ARG A 108 -0.25 -6.12 3.03
CA ARG A 108 -0.91 -6.69 1.87
C ARG A 108 -0.84 -8.20 1.95
N LYS A 109 -2.00 -8.86 1.85
CA LYS A 109 -2.07 -10.33 1.93
C LYS A 109 -3.20 -10.86 1.09
N LEU A 110 -3.12 -12.15 0.75
CA LEU A 110 -4.21 -12.83 0.04
C LEU A 110 -5.19 -13.42 1.04
N GLU A 111 -6.49 -13.19 0.77
CA GLU A 111 -7.57 -13.82 1.51
C GLU A 111 -8.66 -14.20 0.51
N ASN A 112 -8.95 -15.50 0.42
CA ASN A 112 -9.98 -16.04 -0.48
C ASN A 112 -9.80 -15.58 -1.94
N GLY A 113 -8.54 -15.54 -2.40
CA GLY A 113 -8.21 -15.15 -3.77
C GLY A 113 -8.24 -13.65 -4.04
N LYS A 114 -8.44 -12.85 -3.02
CA LYS A 114 -8.43 -11.38 -3.14
C LYS A 114 -7.24 -10.79 -2.40
N LEU A 115 -6.78 -9.64 -2.88
CA LEU A 115 -5.72 -8.92 -2.18
C LEU A 115 -6.36 -7.99 -1.16
N VAL A 116 -6.06 -8.23 0.13
CA VAL A 116 -6.54 -7.37 1.21
C VAL A 116 -5.40 -6.47 1.65
N VAL A 117 -5.63 -5.16 1.61
CA VAL A 117 -4.64 -4.16 2.01
C VAL A 117 -5.15 -3.45 3.25
N GLU A 118 -4.36 -3.51 4.30
CA GLU A 118 -4.70 -2.87 5.57
C GLU A 118 -3.66 -1.80 5.89
N CYS A 119 -4.12 -0.58 6.13
CA CYS A 119 -3.25 0.55 6.48
C CYS A 119 -3.58 0.98 7.90
N VAL A 120 -2.56 1.06 8.73
CA VAL A 120 -2.75 1.39 10.15
C VAL A 120 -1.84 2.55 10.53
N MET A 121 -2.42 3.57 11.16
CA MET A 121 -1.68 4.66 11.80
C MET A 121 -2.36 5.00 13.11
N ASN A 122 -1.63 4.89 14.22
CA ASN A 122 -2.20 5.07 15.57
C ASN A 122 -3.38 4.11 15.75
N ASN A 123 -4.57 4.61 16.08
CA ASN A 123 -5.76 3.77 16.27
C ASN A 123 -6.67 3.75 15.04
N VAL A 124 -6.19 4.27 13.90
CA VAL A 124 -6.98 4.35 12.68
C VAL A 124 -6.58 3.25 11.71
N THR A 125 -7.54 2.47 11.25
CA THR A 125 -7.31 1.38 10.31
C THR A 125 -8.15 1.59 9.06
N CYS A 126 -7.48 1.45 7.90
CA CYS A 126 -8.13 1.44 6.59
C CYS A 126 -7.98 0.05 5.99
N THR A 127 -9.05 -0.48 5.43
CA THR A 127 -9.00 -1.79 4.77
C THR A 127 -9.54 -1.67 3.35
N GLY A 128 -8.75 -2.12 2.38
CA GLY A 128 -9.17 -2.17 0.98
C GLY A 128 -9.12 -3.61 0.47
N VAL A 129 -10.11 -3.98 -0.33
CA VAL A 129 -10.17 -5.31 -0.94
C VAL A 129 -10.05 -5.15 -2.45
N TYR A 130 -9.04 -5.79 -3.02
CA TYR A 130 -8.71 -5.73 -4.43
C TYR A 130 -8.97 -7.07 -5.08
N GLU A 131 -9.48 -7.05 -6.31
CA GLU A 131 -9.69 -8.25 -7.10
C GLU A 131 -8.65 -8.34 -8.21
N LYS A 132 -8.22 -9.55 -8.52
CA LYS A 132 -7.22 -9.78 -9.55
C LYS A 132 -7.82 -9.55 -10.93
N VAL A 133 -7.14 -8.75 -11.76
CA VAL A 133 -7.59 -8.46 -13.12
C VAL A 133 -6.59 -8.95 -14.18
N GLU A 134 -5.38 -9.30 -13.78
CA GLU A 134 -4.38 -9.92 -14.68
C GLU A 134 -3.41 -10.79 -13.91
#